data_635cf41777c66bf8b54f3e49882f3893
#
_entry.id   635cf41777c66bf8b54f3e49882f3893
#
_cell.length_a   1.000
_cell.length_b   1.000
_cell.length_c   1.000
_cell.angle_alpha   90.00
_cell.angle_beta   90.00
_cell.angle_gamma   90.00
#
_symmetry.space_group_name_H-M   'P 1'
#
loop_
_entity.id
_entity.type
_entity.pdbx_description
1 polymer ?
#
loop_
_entity_poly.entity_id
_entity_poly.type
_entity_poly.pdbx_seq_one_letter_code
_entity_poly.pdbx_strand_id
1 'polypeptide(L)'
;MYLTATRPDIMYSVSLISRYMENPTEMHLLAAKRILRYLQGTREFGLFYKKGEKSNLLGFTDSDYAGDQDDRKSTSGCVFMLGTGVVSWFSKKQPIVTSIEAEFVAATACACQAIWLRRILEELKFQQHGATKIFCDNNLAIKLSKNPVLYGRSKHIDVKIYFLRDLSNDGAIKLIYCQSEDQVADIFTKALKRESFMKHRRFLGVCTLNFVKPLN
;
A
#
# COMPACT_ATOMS: atom_id res chain seq x y z
N MET A 1 9.02 -11.84 -9.38
CA MET A 1 9.47 -10.48 -9.01
C MET A 1 9.20 -9.46 -10.13
N TYR A 2 9.64 -9.68 -11.37
CA TYR A 2 9.41 -8.72 -12.49
C TYR A 2 7.93 -8.40 -12.75
N LEU A 3 7.05 -9.40 -12.69
CA LEU A 3 5.64 -9.24 -12.97
C LEU A 3 4.96 -8.25 -12.02
N THR A 4 5.24 -8.33 -10.72
CA THR A 4 4.66 -7.44 -9.71
C THR A 4 5.29 -6.05 -9.68
N ALA A 5 6.44 -5.85 -10.35
CA ALA A 5 7.10 -4.55 -10.48
C ALA A 5 6.42 -3.61 -11.48
N THR A 6 5.56 -4.14 -12.36
CA THR A 6 4.84 -3.35 -13.38
C THR A 6 3.32 -3.51 -13.29
N ARG A 7 2.83 -4.42 -12.44
CA ARG A 7 1.41 -4.75 -12.28
C ARG A 7 1.04 -4.75 -10.79
N PRO A 8 0.84 -3.56 -10.21
CA PRO A 8 0.43 -3.42 -8.80
C PRO A 8 -0.91 -4.11 -8.51
N ASP A 9 -1.79 -4.18 -9.47
CA ASP A 9 -3.12 -4.77 -9.38
C ASP A 9 -3.14 -6.28 -9.07
N ILE A 10 -2.04 -7.00 -9.27
CA ILE A 10 -1.92 -8.42 -8.90
C ILE A 10 -1.02 -8.64 -7.68
N MET A 11 -0.46 -7.59 -7.11
CA MET A 11 0.56 -7.70 -6.05
C MET A 11 0.07 -8.52 -4.85
N TYR A 12 -1.14 -8.25 -4.36
CA TYR A 12 -1.73 -9.00 -3.26
C TYR A 12 -1.88 -10.49 -3.57
N SER A 13 -2.47 -10.81 -4.73
CA SER A 13 -2.69 -12.21 -5.13
C SER A 13 -1.40 -13.00 -5.27
N VAL A 14 -0.36 -12.37 -5.84
CA VAL A 14 0.97 -12.99 -5.98
C VAL A 14 1.64 -13.14 -4.61
N SER A 15 1.59 -12.10 -3.76
CA SER A 15 2.11 -12.16 -2.39
C SER A 15 1.45 -13.26 -1.57
N LEU A 16 0.13 -13.42 -1.69
CA LEU A 16 -0.62 -14.46 -0.99
C LEU A 16 -0.17 -15.86 -1.42
N ILE A 17 -0.13 -16.13 -2.72
CA ILE A 17 0.27 -17.46 -3.23
C ILE A 17 1.72 -17.77 -2.88
N SER A 18 2.61 -16.77 -2.88
CA SER A 18 4.02 -16.98 -2.57
C SER A 18 4.26 -17.54 -1.16
N ARG A 19 3.31 -17.38 -0.24
CA ARG A 19 3.38 -17.93 1.13
C ARG A 19 3.33 -19.46 1.16
N TYR A 20 2.77 -20.08 0.11
CA TYR A 20 2.53 -21.52 0.01
C TYR A 20 3.49 -22.24 -0.96
N MET A 21 4.55 -21.56 -1.41
CA MET A 21 5.48 -22.12 -2.41
C MET A 21 6.28 -23.33 -1.90
N GLU A 22 6.48 -23.43 -0.59
CA GLU A 22 7.18 -24.55 0.04
C GLU A 22 6.35 -25.85 -0.02
N ASN A 23 5.02 -25.73 0.19
CA ASN A 23 4.10 -26.88 0.17
C ASN A 23 2.77 -26.52 -0.52
N PRO A 24 2.76 -26.39 -1.86
CA PRO A 24 1.59 -25.96 -2.62
C PRO A 24 0.55 -27.07 -2.72
N THR A 25 -0.72 -26.70 -2.58
CA THR A 25 -1.87 -27.58 -2.85
C THR A 25 -2.45 -27.31 -4.23
N GLU A 26 -3.38 -28.16 -4.68
CA GLU A 26 -4.12 -27.96 -5.93
C GLU A 26 -4.87 -26.61 -5.94
N MET A 27 -5.42 -26.19 -4.80
CA MET A 27 -6.10 -24.87 -4.67
C MET A 27 -5.15 -23.72 -4.96
N HIS A 28 -3.90 -23.80 -4.50
CA HIS A 28 -2.87 -22.78 -4.80
C HIS A 28 -2.50 -22.76 -6.28
N LEU A 29 -2.43 -23.93 -6.94
CA LEU A 29 -2.22 -24.02 -8.38
C LEU A 29 -3.39 -23.40 -9.17
N LEU A 30 -4.62 -23.67 -8.77
CA LEU A 30 -5.82 -23.05 -9.38
C LEU A 30 -5.81 -21.52 -9.22
N ALA A 31 -5.41 -21.02 -8.05
CA ALA A 31 -5.26 -19.59 -7.81
C ALA A 31 -4.16 -18.97 -8.72
N ALA A 32 -3.01 -19.64 -8.87
CA ALA A 32 -1.96 -19.20 -9.78
C ALA A 32 -2.45 -19.17 -11.25
N LYS A 33 -3.16 -20.21 -11.71
CA LYS A 33 -3.78 -20.24 -13.04
C LYS A 33 -4.79 -19.10 -13.23
N ARG A 34 -5.51 -18.69 -12.18
CA ARG A 34 -6.45 -17.56 -12.24
C ARG A 34 -5.71 -16.23 -12.43
N ILE A 35 -4.58 -16.02 -11.76
CA ILE A 35 -3.72 -14.84 -11.99
C ILE A 35 -3.24 -14.81 -13.44
N LEU A 36 -2.76 -15.94 -13.99
CA LEU A 36 -2.30 -16.00 -15.37
C LEU A 36 -3.41 -15.70 -16.39
N ARG A 37 -4.65 -16.20 -16.14
CA ARG A 37 -5.82 -15.87 -16.99
C ARG A 37 -6.17 -14.38 -16.91
N TYR A 38 -6.09 -13.77 -15.73
CA TYR A 38 -6.30 -12.34 -15.57
C TYR A 38 -5.27 -11.54 -16.36
N LEU A 39 -4.00 -11.92 -16.30
CA LEU A 39 -2.92 -11.29 -17.08
C LEU A 39 -3.15 -11.47 -18.59
N GLN A 40 -3.54 -12.66 -19.04
CA GLN A 40 -3.87 -12.93 -20.43
C GLN A 40 -5.01 -12.03 -20.94
N GLY A 41 -6.04 -11.80 -20.11
CA GLY A 41 -7.16 -10.91 -20.43
C GLY A 41 -6.85 -9.41 -20.28
N THR A 42 -5.67 -9.06 -19.76
CA THR A 42 -5.26 -7.67 -19.49
C THR A 42 -3.85 -7.36 -20.00
N ARG A 43 -3.45 -7.93 -21.15
CA ARG A 43 -2.12 -7.72 -21.76
C ARG A 43 -1.87 -6.28 -22.12
N GLU A 44 -2.91 -5.58 -22.58
CA GLU A 44 -2.85 -4.18 -22.99
C GLU A 44 -2.83 -3.19 -21.81
N PHE A 45 -2.86 -3.69 -20.56
CA PHE A 45 -2.82 -2.84 -19.38
C PHE A 45 -1.38 -2.53 -18.98
N GLY A 46 -1.13 -1.27 -18.70
CA GLY A 46 0.12 -0.77 -18.19
C GLY A 46 -0.08 0.37 -17.21
N LEU A 47 1.00 0.80 -16.57
CA LEU A 47 1.02 2.00 -15.73
C LEU A 47 1.09 3.23 -16.61
N PHE A 48 0.15 4.14 -16.40
CA PHE A 48 0.10 5.41 -17.12
C PHE A 48 0.52 6.57 -16.23
N TYR A 49 1.45 7.39 -16.74
CA TYR A 49 1.92 8.61 -16.11
C TYR A 49 1.64 9.79 -17.02
N LYS A 50 0.85 10.76 -16.53
CA LYS A 50 0.54 11.99 -17.29
C LYS A 50 1.64 13.01 -17.11
N LYS A 51 2.14 13.55 -18.23
CA LYS A 51 3.17 14.59 -18.22
C LYS A 51 2.59 15.95 -17.77
N GLY A 52 3.35 16.70 -16.97
CA GLY A 52 3.06 18.11 -16.67
C GLY A 52 2.20 18.37 -15.43
N GLU A 53 1.84 17.36 -14.65
CA GLU A 53 1.16 17.57 -13.36
C GLU A 53 2.15 17.78 -12.20
N LYS A 54 1.71 18.52 -11.16
CA LYS A 54 2.49 18.69 -9.92
C LYS A 54 2.71 17.33 -9.28
N SER A 55 3.98 16.93 -9.18
CA SER A 55 4.38 15.61 -8.69
C SER A 55 4.56 15.61 -7.18
N ASN A 56 3.47 15.75 -6.42
CA ASN A 56 3.50 15.54 -4.98
C ASN A 56 3.50 14.05 -4.66
N LEU A 57 4.36 13.65 -3.75
CA LEU A 57 4.38 12.29 -3.23
C LEU A 57 3.23 12.10 -2.24
N LEU A 58 2.32 11.18 -2.54
CA LEU A 58 1.19 10.81 -1.68
C LEU A 58 1.27 9.33 -1.34
N GLY A 59 1.06 8.96 -0.09
CA GLY A 59 1.03 7.59 0.39
C GLY A 59 -0.36 7.14 0.83
N PHE A 60 -0.63 5.84 0.73
CA PHE A 60 -1.79 5.17 1.35
C PHE A 60 -1.28 3.94 2.08
N THR A 61 -1.84 3.66 3.25
CA THR A 61 -1.49 2.50 4.06
C THR A 61 -2.73 1.84 4.65
N ASP A 62 -2.75 0.52 4.59
CA ASP A 62 -3.81 -0.32 5.17
C ASP A 62 -3.20 -1.57 5.79
N SER A 63 -3.93 -2.19 6.71
CA SER A 63 -3.65 -3.52 7.20
C SER A 63 -4.94 -4.30 7.31
N ASP A 64 -4.98 -5.53 6.82
CA ASP A 64 -6.08 -6.41 7.13
C ASP A 64 -6.07 -6.81 8.61
N TYR A 65 -7.22 -7.23 9.11
CA TYR A 65 -7.36 -7.69 10.48
C TYR A 65 -7.21 -9.22 10.55
N ALA A 66 -6.00 -9.70 10.90
CA ALA A 66 -5.73 -11.13 11.08
C ALA A 66 -6.21 -12.01 9.91
N GLY A 67 -6.03 -11.52 8.67
CA GLY A 67 -6.63 -12.11 7.46
C GLY A 67 -6.02 -13.43 7.03
N ASP A 68 -4.81 -13.76 7.48
CA ASP A 68 -4.19 -15.05 7.20
C ASP A 68 -4.90 -16.17 8.02
N GLN A 69 -5.38 -17.18 7.31
CA GLN A 69 -6.18 -18.24 7.96
C GLN A 69 -5.33 -19.25 8.74
N ASP A 70 -4.06 -19.40 8.39
CA ASP A 70 -3.17 -20.38 8.97
C ASP A 70 -2.56 -19.91 10.29
N ASP A 71 -2.04 -18.68 10.34
CA ASP A 71 -1.33 -18.17 11.51
C ASP A 71 -1.89 -16.84 12.05
N ARG A 72 -3.01 -16.37 11.50
CA ARG A 72 -3.74 -15.18 11.95
C ARG A 72 -2.92 -13.90 11.91
N LYS A 73 -1.86 -13.85 11.11
CA LYS A 73 -1.09 -12.63 10.88
C LYS A 73 -1.79 -11.72 9.87
N SER A 74 -1.61 -10.45 10.08
CA SER A 74 -2.13 -9.41 9.19
C SER A 74 -1.22 -9.21 7.97
N THR A 75 -1.78 -8.70 6.90
CA THR A 75 -1.07 -8.25 5.71
C THR A 75 -1.05 -6.73 5.68
N SER A 76 0.14 -6.14 5.62
CA SER A 76 0.31 -4.70 5.41
C SER A 76 0.34 -4.38 3.91
N GLY A 77 -0.41 -3.38 3.52
CA GLY A 77 -0.41 -2.77 2.19
C GLY A 77 0.07 -1.34 2.25
N CYS A 78 0.88 -0.96 1.29
CA CYS A 78 1.32 0.42 1.13
C CYS A 78 1.46 0.75 -0.35
N VAL A 79 1.12 1.98 -0.71
CA VAL A 79 1.30 2.49 -2.07
C VAL A 79 1.65 3.96 -2.05
N PHE A 80 2.55 4.35 -2.94
CA PHE A 80 2.92 5.75 -3.18
C PHE A 80 2.62 6.15 -4.60
N MET A 81 1.95 7.29 -4.72
CA MET A 81 1.65 7.98 -5.97
C MET A 81 2.59 9.16 -6.15
N LEU A 82 3.04 9.40 -7.37
CA LEU A 82 3.73 10.61 -7.78
C LEU A 82 2.96 11.21 -8.97
N GLY A 83 2.26 12.31 -8.73
CA GLY A 83 1.30 12.82 -9.72
C GLY A 83 0.15 11.82 -9.95
N THR A 84 -0.03 11.39 -11.20
CA THR A 84 -1.15 10.51 -11.61
C THR A 84 -0.83 9.02 -11.58
N GLY A 85 0.41 8.62 -11.31
CA GLY A 85 0.82 7.23 -11.37
C GLY A 85 1.45 6.71 -10.07
N VAL A 86 1.30 5.41 -9.85
CA VAL A 86 1.92 4.72 -8.72
C VAL A 86 3.41 4.50 -9.01
N VAL A 87 4.27 4.80 -8.00
CA VAL A 87 5.73 4.68 -8.13
C VAL A 87 6.34 3.66 -7.17
N SER A 88 5.62 3.30 -6.10
CA SER A 88 6.07 2.30 -5.14
C SER A 88 4.87 1.64 -4.48
N TRP A 89 4.94 0.33 -4.26
CA TRP A 89 3.89 -0.45 -3.58
C TRP A 89 4.43 -1.74 -3.00
N PHE A 90 3.76 -2.24 -1.98
CA PHE A 90 3.98 -3.57 -1.46
C PHE A 90 2.72 -4.18 -0.84
N SER A 91 2.70 -5.50 -0.79
CA SER A 91 1.79 -6.32 -0.01
C SER A 91 2.65 -7.32 0.78
N LYS A 92 2.67 -7.21 2.10
CA LYS A 92 3.59 -7.99 2.93
C LYS A 92 2.90 -8.53 4.18
N LYS A 93 2.99 -9.85 4.41
CA LYS A 93 2.57 -10.49 5.66
C LYS A 93 3.40 -9.95 6.83
N GLN A 94 2.74 -9.60 7.93
CA GLN A 94 3.41 -9.13 9.13
C GLN A 94 4.14 -10.29 9.83
N PRO A 95 5.28 -10.04 10.49
CA PRO A 95 6.06 -11.12 11.14
C PRO A 95 5.41 -11.62 12.43
N ILE A 96 4.59 -10.79 13.07
CA ILE A 96 3.94 -11.06 14.36
C ILE A 96 2.43 -11.01 14.25
N VAL A 97 1.75 -11.75 15.14
CA VAL A 97 0.29 -11.66 15.29
C VAL A 97 -0.01 -10.43 16.14
N THR A 98 -0.69 -9.46 15.57
CA THR A 98 -1.18 -8.26 16.27
C THR A 98 -2.60 -7.99 15.80
N SER A 99 -3.50 -7.68 16.71
CA SER A 99 -4.88 -7.34 16.33
C SER A 99 -5.09 -5.84 16.17
N ILE A 100 -4.94 -5.09 17.25
CA ILE A 100 -5.17 -3.64 17.27
C ILE A 100 -3.96 -2.87 16.71
N GLU A 101 -2.79 -3.48 16.75
CA GLU A 101 -1.50 -2.87 16.43
C GLU A 101 -1.08 -3.05 14.96
N ALA A 102 -1.80 -3.88 14.19
CA ALA A 102 -1.48 -4.17 12.80
C ALA A 102 -1.40 -2.90 11.93
N GLU A 103 -2.29 -1.96 12.17
CA GLU A 103 -2.31 -0.65 11.48
C GLU A 103 -1.06 0.18 11.76
N PHE A 104 -0.54 0.14 13.00
CA PHE A 104 0.71 0.83 13.33
C PHE A 104 1.92 0.22 12.66
N VAL A 105 1.92 -1.10 12.55
CA VAL A 105 2.99 -1.83 11.82
C VAL A 105 2.97 -1.41 10.35
N ALA A 106 1.79 -1.37 9.73
CA ALA A 106 1.63 -0.94 8.34
C ALA A 106 2.00 0.54 8.15
N ALA A 107 1.49 1.44 9.00
CA ALA A 107 1.78 2.87 8.94
C ALA A 107 3.28 3.16 9.14
N THR A 108 3.94 2.44 10.06
CA THR A 108 5.39 2.57 10.28
C THR A 108 6.19 2.13 9.05
N ALA A 109 5.83 0.99 8.45
CA ALA A 109 6.49 0.51 7.23
C ALA A 109 6.29 1.49 6.06
N CYS A 110 5.08 2.05 5.94
CA CYS A 110 4.76 3.08 4.95
C CYS A 110 5.57 4.36 5.21
N ALA A 111 5.71 4.82 6.47
CA ALA A 111 6.51 5.98 6.82
C ALA A 111 7.99 5.80 6.48
N CYS A 112 8.57 4.64 6.78
CA CYS A 112 9.95 4.30 6.35
C CYS A 112 10.12 4.42 4.84
N GLN A 113 9.16 3.88 4.07
CA GLN A 113 9.18 3.95 2.61
C GLN A 113 9.03 5.40 2.12
N ALA A 114 8.19 6.23 2.77
CA ALA A 114 8.05 7.64 2.45
C ALA A 114 9.38 8.39 2.59
N ILE A 115 10.09 8.20 3.69
CA ILE A 115 11.39 8.84 3.94
C ILE A 115 12.42 8.42 2.89
N TRP A 116 12.46 7.12 2.56
CA TRP A 116 13.35 6.61 1.52
C TRP A 116 13.05 7.22 0.14
N LEU A 117 11.77 7.27 -0.27
CA LEU A 117 11.36 7.88 -1.53
C LEU A 117 11.68 9.38 -1.58
N ARG A 118 11.47 10.12 -0.48
CA ARG A 118 11.84 11.55 -0.39
C ARG A 118 13.33 11.77 -0.66
N ARG A 119 14.20 10.94 -0.07
CA ARG A 119 15.65 11.01 -0.30
C ARG A 119 16.01 10.75 -1.75
N ILE A 120 15.40 9.73 -2.39
CA ILE A 120 15.60 9.47 -3.83
C ILE A 120 15.13 10.65 -4.68
N LEU A 121 13.95 11.21 -4.40
CA LEU A 121 13.43 12.36 -5.14
C LEU A 121 14.32 13.59 -4.97
N GLU A 122 14.88 13.80 -3.79
CA GLU A 122 15.84 14.87 -3.52
C GLU A 122 17.13 14.72 -4.34
N GLU A 123 17.70 13.52 -4.40
CA GLU A 123 18.85 13.20 -5.24
C GLU A 123 18.55 13.43 -6.75
N LEU A 124 17.32 13.12 -7.17
CA LEU A 124 16.85 13.37 -8.53
C LEU A 124 16.48 14.84 -8.79
N LYS A 125 16.69 15.75 -7.84
CA LYS A 125 16.33 17.19 -7.91
C LYS A 125 14.81 17.44 -7.99
N PHE A 126 14.00 16.47 -7.52
CA PHE A 126 12.54 16.57 -7.35
C PHE A 126 12.17 16.81 -5.89
N GLN A 127 12.61 17.92 -5.32
CA GLN A 127 12.40 18.20 -3.90
C GLN A 127 10.90 18.26 -3.56
N GLN A 128 10.52 17.51 -2.52
CA GLN A 128 9.15 17.49 -1.99
C GLN A 128 9.01 18.54 -0.88
N HIS A 129 8.18 19.55 -1.11
CA HIS A 129 7.92 20.60 -0.13
C HIS A 129 6.84 20.19 0.87
N GLY A 130 7.11 20.40 2.17
CA GLY A 130 6.22 20.03 3.26
C GLY A 130 6.17 18.52 3.55
N ALA A 131 5.27 18.13 4.43
CA ALA A 131 5.08 16.75 4.87
C ALA A 131 4.49 15.86 3.76
N THR A 132 5.04 14.64 3.59
CA THR A 132 4.38 13.63 2.74
C THR A 132 3.10 13.17 3.40
N LYS A 133 1.98 13.36 2.70
CA LYS A 133 0.66 12.93 3.16
C LYS A 133 0.53 11.42 3.01
N ILE A 134 0.19 10.72 4.09
CA ILE A 134 -0.09 9.28 4.10
C ILE A 134 -1.53 9.09 4.57
N PHE A 135 -2.36 8.55 3.71
CA PHE A 135 -3.77 8.30 3.97
C PHE A 135 -3.96 6.95 4.67
N CYS A 136 -4.78 6.94 5.72
CA CYS A 136 -5.10 5.78 6.53
C CYS A 136 -6.57 5.88 6.95
N ASP A 137 -7.30 4.78 6.96
CA ASP A 137 -8.71 4.74 7.39
C ASP A 137 -8.90 4.37 8.87
N ASN A 138 -7.80 4.26 9.62
CA ASN A 138 -7.81 4.02 11.05
C ASN A 138 -7.57 5.31 11.86
N ASN A 139 -8.65 5.89 12.39
CA ASN A 139 -8.58 7.08 13.22
C ASN A 139 -7.78 6.89 14.52
N LEU A 140 -7.73 5.65 15.05
CA LEU A 140 -6.96 5.37 16.26
C LEU A 140 -5.45 5.47 15.98
N ALA A 141 -5.00 4.94 14.84
CA ALA A 141 -3.61 5.06 14.39
C ALA A 141 -3.20 6.54 14.28
N ILE A 142 -4.06 7.37 13.70
CA ILE A 142 -3.83 8.81 13.55
C ILE A 142 -3.77 9.52 14.90
N LYS A 143 -4.69 9.23 15.81
CA LYS A 143 -4.73 9.84 17.15
C LYS A 143 -3.49 9.49 17.97
N LEU A 144 -3.07 8.23 17.94
CA LEU A 144 -1.92 7.75 18.70
C LEU A 144 -0.58 8.23 18.12
N SER A 145 -0.49 8.51 16.81
CA SER A 145 0.69 9.16 16.23
C SER A 145 0.86 10.62 16.71
N LYS A 146 -0.22 11.25 17.21
CA LYS A 146 -0.19 12.61 17.74
C LYS A 146 -0.01 12.64 19.26
N ASN A 147 -0.76 11.79 19.97
CA ASN A 147 -0.81 11.75 21.43
C ASN A 147 -0.73 10.28 21.90
N PRO A 148 0.46 9.77 22.19
CA PRO A 148 0.62 8.42 22.69
C PRO A 148 0.09 8.33 24.13
N VAL A 149 -1.05 7.69 24.31
CA VAL A 149 -1.52 7.28 25.63
C VAL A 149 -0.83 5.97 25.96
N LEU A 150 -0.14 5.91 27.10
CA LEU A 150 0.55 4.71 27.60
C LEU A 150 -0.49 3.66 28.05
N TYR A 151 -0.90 2.81 27.14
CA TYR A 151 -1.61 1.59 27.48
C TYR A 151 -0.64 0.42 27.40
N GLY A 152 -0.42 -0.32 28.46
CA GLY A 152 0.38 -1.55 28.66
C GLY A 152 0.70 -2.41 27.44
N ARG A 153 1.37 -1.82 26.45
CA ARG A 153 1.72 -2.40 25.16
C ARG A 153 3.10 -3.04 25.20
N SER A 154 3.38 -3.87 24.21
CA SER A 154 4.72 -4.41 24.07
C SER A 154 5.71 -3.32 23.61
N LYS A 155 6.92 -3.36 24.18
CA LYS A 155 8.00 -2.36 23.92
C LYS A 155 8.27 -2.11 22.43
N HIS A 156 8.13 -3.13 21.58
CA HIS A 156 8.37 -2.98 20.13
C HIS A 156 7.27 -2.18 19.41
N ILE A 157 6.09 -2.07 19.98
CA ILE A 157 5.01 -1.21 19.46
C ILE A 157 5.20 0.22 19.90
N ASP A 158 5.62 0.43 21.13
CA ASP A 158 5.94 1.78 21.63
C ASP A 158 7.00 2.47 20.76
N VAL A 159 8.06 1.73 20.40
CA VAL A 159 9.09 2.25 19.47
C VAL A 159 8.49 2.71 18.13
N LYS A 160 7.54 1.97 17.56
CA LYS A 160 6.88 2.34 16.30
C LYS A 160 6.00 3.58 16.45
N ILE A 161 5.29 3.69 17.58
CA ILE A 161 4.44 4.86 17.88
C ILE A 161 5.30 6.10 18.03
N TYR A 162 6.39 6.04 18.80
CA TYR A 162 7.33 7.14 18.97
C TYR A 162 7.94 7.55 17.62
N PHE A 163 8.38 6.60 16.82
CA PHE A 163 8.94 6.85 15.49
C PHE A 163 7.95 7.61 14.58
N LEU A 164 6.69 7.15 14.48
CA LEU A 164 5.66 7.84 13.67
C LEU A 164 5.38 9.25 14.19
N ARG A 165 5.35 9.43 15.51
CA ARG A 165 5.15 10.74 16.14
C ARG A 165 6.30 11.68 15.81
N ASP A 166 7.53 11.23 15.95
CA ASP A 166 8.72 12.05 15.69
C ASP A 166 8.74 12.50 14.23
N LEU A 167 8.49 11.61 13.27
CA LEU A 167 8.37 11.97 11.86
C LEU A 167 7.22 12.94 11.57
N SER A 168 6.13 12.86 12.34
CA SER A 168 4.99 13.79 12.20
C SER A 168 5.31 15.16 12.79
N ASN A 169 6.00 15.21 13.92
CA ASN A 169 6.45 16.45 14.58
C ASN A 169 7.51 17.18 13.76
N ASP A 170 8.44 16.43 13.16
CA ASP A 170 9.47 16.96 12.25
C ASP A 170 8.90 17.45 10.91
N GLY A 171 7.61 17.24 10.68
CA GLY A 171 6.95 17.62 9.42
C GLY A 171 7.42 16.80 8.22
N ALA A 172 8.04 15.63 8.43
CA ALA A 172 8.46 14.73 7.36
C ALA A 172 7.27 13.98 6.74
N ILE A 173 6.33 13.56 7.56
CA ILE A 173 5.08 12.91 7.15
C ILE A 173 3.87 13.55 7.85
N LYS A 174 2.68 13.29 7.29
CA LYS A 174 1.40 13.64 7.91
C LYS A 174 0.39 12.53 7.66
N LEU A 175 -0.05 11.83 8.72
CA LEU A 175 -1.14 10.87 8.63
C LEU A 175 -2.47 11.62 8.49
N ILE A 176 -3.28 11.22 7.50
CA ILE A 176 -4.56 11.84 7.16
C ILE A 176 -5.61 10.73 7.08
N TYR A 177 -6.76 10.98 7.68
CA TYR A 177 -7.89 10.07 7.55
C TYR A 177 -8.44 10.06 6.13
N CYS A 178 -8.72 8.89 5.61
CA CYS A 178 -9.55 8.68 4.41
C CYS A 178 -10.70 7.73 4.74
N GLN A 179 -11.78 7.83 3.97
CA GLN A 179 -12.88 6.86 4.09
C GLN A 179 -12.42 5.50 3.53
N SER A 180 -12.94 4.40 4.09
CA SER A 180 -12.56 3.04 3.64
C SER A 180 -12.87 2.81 2.15
N GLU A 181 -13.88 3.46 1.60
CA GLU A 181 -14.20 3.39 0.16
C GLU A 181 -13.11 4.03 -0.73
N ASP A 182 -12.29 4.93 -0.18
CA ASP A 182 -11.21 5.64 -0.85
C ASP A 182 -9.83 5.14 -0.45
N GLN A 183 -9.77 4.10 0.40
CA GLN A 183 -8.53 3.48 0.82
C GLN A 183 -7.93 2.62 -0.30
N VAL A 184 -7.03 3.24 -1.07
CA VAL A 184 -6.41 2.55 -2.22
C VAL A 184 -5.51 1.40 -1.80
N ALA A 185 -4.95 1.44 -0.59
CA ALA A 185 -4.08 0.38 -0.09
C ALA A 185 -4.83 -0.96 0.16
N ASP A 186 -6.16 -0.95 0.21
CA ASP A 186 -7.01 -2.15 0.30
C ASP A 186 -6.71 -3.20 -0.77
N ILE A 187 -6.36 -2.76 -1.98
CA ILE A 187 -6.02 -3.68 -3.09
C ILE A 187 -4.77 -4.52 -2.79
N PHE A 188 -3.97 -4.12 -1.80
CA PHE A 188 -2.73 -4.79 -1.39
C PHE A 188 -2.89 -5.64 -0.12
N THR A 189 -4.06 -5.60 0.55
CA THR A 189 -4.27 -6.26 1.85
C THR A 189 -5.37 -7.31 1.83
N LYS A 190 -6.38 -7.14 0.98
CA LYS A 190 -7.57 -8.02 0.97
C LYS A 190 -8.14 -8.24 -0.43
N ALA A 191 -8.93 -9.31 -0.57
CA ALA A 191 -9.72 -9.54 -1.77
C ALA A 191 -10.87 -8.52 -1.83
N LEU A 192 -11.01 -7.84 -2.96
CA LEU A 192 -12.01 -6.79 -3.18
C LEU A 192 -13.16 -7.28 -4.07
N LYS A 193 -14.34 -6.69 -3.88
CA LYS A 193 -15.42 -6.79 -4.87
C LYS A 193 -14.96 -6.19 -6.20
N ARG A 194 -15.51 -6.70 -7.32
CA ARG A 194 -15.12 -6.30 -8.68
C ARG A 194 -15.10 -4.79 -8.87
N GLU A 195 -16.14 -4.09 -8.40
CA GLU A 195 -16.27 -2.64 -8.58
C GLU A 195 -15.16 -1.88 -7.84
N SER A 196 -14.93 -2.20 -6.55
CA SER A 196 -13.87 -1.60 -5.74
C SER A 196 -12.48 -1.90 -6.32
N PHE A 197 -12.24 -3.15 -6.75
CA PHE A 197 -11.00 -3.52 -7.41
C PHE A 197 -10.76 -2.70 -8.68
N MET A 198 -11.77 -2.54 -9.53
CA MET A 198 -11.66 -1.74 -10.76
C MET A 198 -11.45 -0.26 -10.46
N LYS A 199 -12.11 0.30 -9.43
CA LYS A 199 -11.91 1.68 -8.96
C LYS A 199 -10.44 1.90 -8.55
N HIS A 200 -9.93 1.07 -7.63
CA HIS A 200 -8.57 1.21 -7.13
C HIS A 200 -7.52 0.93 -8.21
N ARG A 201 -7.71 -0.07 -9.06
CA ARG A 201 -6.82 -0.33 -10.20
C ARG A 201 -6.68 0.89 -11.12
N ARG A 202 -7.79 1.56 -11.46
CA ARG A 202 -7.76 2.79 -12.27
C ARG A 202 -7.05 3.92 -11.55
N PHE A 203 -7.31 4.08 -10.25
CA PHE A 203 -6.64 5.09 -9.43
C PHE A 203 -5.12 4.89 -9.41
N LEU A 204 -4.63 3.66 -9.39
CA LEU A 204 -3.22 3.32 -9.49
C LEU A 204 -2.60 3.66 -10.86
N GLY A 205 -3.40 4.07 -11.83
CA GLY A 205 -2.93 4.33 -13.19
C GLY A 205 -2.80 3.07 -14.04
N VAL A 206 -3.34 1.91 -13.59
CA VAL A 206 -3.33 0.67 -14.40
C VAL A 206 -4.51 0.68 -15.36
N CYS A 207 -4.24 1.00 -16.62
CA CYS A 207 -5.25 1.13 -17.67
C CYS A 207 -4.71 0.72 -19.04
N THR A 208 -5.59 0.68 -20.04
CA THR A 208 -5.22 0.51 -21.45
C THR A 208 -4.92 1.85 -22.09
N LEU A 209 -4.03 1.89 -23.07
CA LEU A 209 -3.71 3.09 -23.86
C LEU A 209 -4.95 3.73 -24.52
N ASN A 210 -6.00 2.95 -24.81
CA ASN A 210 -7.23 3.47 -25.39
C ASN A 210 -8.02 4.41 -24.48
N PHE A 211 -7.80 4.37 -23.16
CA PHE A 211 -8.38 5.32 -22.20
C PHE A 211 -7.63 6.65 -22.12
N VAL A 212 -6.50 6.76 -22.78
CA VAL A 212 -5.58 7.91 -22.71
C VAL A 212 -5.76 8.85 -23.90
N LYS A 213 -6.72 8.62 -24.80
CA LYS A 213 -6.99 9.61 -25.88
C LYS A 213 -7.40 10.92 -25.23
N PRO A 214 -6.69 12.04 -25.52
CA PRO A 214 -7.15 13.35 -25.10
C PRO A 214 -8.56 13.56 -25.65
N LEU A 215 -9.46 14.04 -24.82
CA LEU A 215 -10.65 14.72 -25.28
C LEU A 215 -10.15 15.94 -26.05
N ASN A 216 -10.30 15.91 -27.38
CA ASN A 216 -10.06 17.06 -28.25
C ASN A 216 -10.99 18.19 -27.87
#